data_d32df724c126fa084f7320baee13dfc1
#
_entry.id   d32df724c126fa084f7320baee13dfc1
#
_cell.length_a   1.000
_cell.length_b   1.000
_cell.length_c   1.000
_cell.angle_alpha   90.00
_cell.angle_beta   90.00
_cell.angle_gamma   90.00
#
_symmetry.space_group_name_H-M   'P 1'
#
loop_
_entity.id
_entity.type
_entity.pdbx_description
1 polymer ?
#
loop_
_entity_poly.entity_id
_entity_poly.type
_entity_poly.pdbx_seq_one_letter_code
_entity_poly.pdbx_strand_id
1 'polypeptide(L)'
;SAQALDKLVEDRKREGSKIRKIIIAKLNLIEKLVLKVKKIMPLAIKSHQDKIKAKFNAALIDVDQDRLKQEFLFFVQKGDVEEELDRLVAHTSELRRLLNKSEPVGKKIDFLMQEFNREANTLGSKSISINISKISVDLKVLIDQIREQIQNIE
;
A
#
# COMPACT_ATOMS: atom_id res chain seq x y z
N SER A 1 -4.43 37.16 -26.75
CA SER A 1 -5.63 36.98 -27.54
C SER A 1 -6.52 35.88 -26.97
N ALA A 2 -7.81 35.92 -27.20
CA ALA A 2 -8.76 34.92 -26.76
C ALA A 2 -8.40 33.52 -27.29
N GLN A 3 -7.91 33.41 -28.52
CA GLN A 3 -7.48 32.15 -29.12
C GLN A 3 -6.27 31.53 -28.41
N ALA A 4 -5.31 32.34 -27.97
CA ALA A 4 -4.15 31.86 -27.22
C ALA A 4 -4.53 31.35 -25.83
N LEU A 5 -5.50 32.01 -25.17
CA LEU A 5 -6.04 31.59 -23.89
C LEU A 5 -6.80 30.27 -24.01
N ASP A 6 -7.64 30.10 -25.03
CA ASP A 6 -8.40 28.89 -25.30
C ASP A 6 -7.46 27.70 -25.56
N LYS A 7 -6.41 27.91 -26.34
CA LYS A 7 -5.39 26.89 -26.60
C LYS A 7 -4.66 26.47 -25.31
N LEU A 8 -4.32 27.42 -24.46
CA LEU A 8 -3.66 27.16 -23.17
C LEU A 8 -4.55 26.35 -22.25
N VAL A 9 -5.84 26.64 -22.19
CA VAL A 9 -6.81 25.89 -21.38
C VAL A 9 -6.97 24.45 -21.91
N GLU A 10 -7.05 24.29 -23.23
CA GLU A 10 -7.12 22.96 -23.85
C GLU A 10 -5.87 22.13 -23.57
N ASP A 11 -4.68 22.75 -23.69
CA ASP A 11 -3.41 22.07 -23.39
C ASP A 11 -3.31 21.63 -21.94
N ARG A 12 -3.76 22.46 -20.98
CA ARG A 12 -3.82 22.11 -19.55
C ARG A 12 -4.77 20.94 -19.28
N LYS A 13 -5.96 20.93 -19.89
CA LYS A 13 -6.92 19.82 -19.74
C LYS A 13 -6.35 18.53 -20.30
N ARG A 14 -5.66 18.59 -21.44
CA ARG A 14 -5.04 17.44 -22.07
C ARG A 14 -3.93 16.85 -21.20
N GLU A 15 -3.08 17.71 -20.66
CA GLU A 15 -1.99 17.33 -19.78
C GLU A 15 -2.51 16.74 -18.46
N GLY A 16 -3.52 17.35 -17.85
CA GLY A 16 -4.19 16.83 -16.67
C GLY A 16 -4.83 15.46 -16.90
N SER A 17 -5.41 15.22 -18.08
CA SER A 17 -5.96 13.92 -18.45
C SER A 17 -4.87 12.85 -18.59
N LYS A 18 -3.71 13.19 -19.16
CA LYS A 18 -2.56 12.29 -19.24
C LYS A 18 -2.04 11.92 -17.86
N ILE A 19 -1.90 12.90 -16.99
CA ILE A 19 -1.44 12.69 -15.60
C ILE A 19 -2.40 11.78 -14.84
N ARG A 20 -3.71 11.99 -14.96
CA ARG A 20 -4.72 11.11 -14.35
C ARG A 20 -4.59 9.67 -14.82
N LYS A 21 -4.38 9.45 -16.12
CA LYS A 21 -4.17 8.10 -16.66
C LYS A 21 -2.94 7.42 -16.07
N ILE A 22 -1.85 8.17 -15.91
CA ILE A 22 -0.62 7.67 -15.28
C ILE A 22 -0.90 7.26 -13.83
N ILE A 23 -1.58 8.11 -13.06
CA ILE A 23 -1.93 7.83 -11.67
C ILE A 23 -2.82 6.59 -11.57
N ILE A 24 -3.85 6.48 -12.41
CA ILE A 24 -4.75 5.32 -12.42
C ILE A 24 -4.00 4.03 -12.74
N ALA A 25 -3.06 4.07 -13.70
CA ALA A 25 -2.22 2.91 -14.01
C ALA A 25 -1.38 2.47 -12.79
N LYS A 26 -0.83 3.41 -12.05
CA LYS A 26 -0.07 3.14 -10.82
C LYS A 26 -0.96 2.60 -9.69
N LEU A 27 -2.18 3.12 -9.57
CA LEU A 27 -3.17 2.58 -8.61
C LEU A 27 -3.52 1.12 -8.94
N ASN A 28 -3.66 0.80 -10.21
CA ASN A 28 -3.89 -0.60 -10.64
C ASN A 28 -2.73 -1.50 -10.22
N LEU A 29 -1.49 -1.03 -10.32
CA LEU A 29 -0.31 -1.77 -9.87
C LEU A 29 -0.31 -1.94 -8.34
N ILE A 30 -0.69 -0.91 -7.59
CA ILE A 30 -0.84 -1.00 -6.13
C ILE A 30 -1.86 -2.08 -5.76
N GLU A 31 -3.02 -2.09 -6.40
CA GLU A 31 -4.05 -3.11 -6.16
C GLU A 31 -3.53 -4.52 -6.43
N LYS A 32 -2.79 -4.72 -7.51
CA LYS A 32 -2.16 -6.01 -7.83
C LYS A 32 -1.18 -6.45 -6.75
N LEU A 33 -0.36 -5.52 -6.26
CA LEU A 33 0.60 -5.81 -5.20
C LEU A 33 -0.11 -6.17 -3.89
N VAL A 34 -1.18 -5.46 -3.54
CA VAL A 34 -1.98 -5.77 -2.35
C VAL A 34 -2.59 -7.17 -2.45
N LEU A 35 -3.17 -7.51 -3.60
CA LEU A 35 -3.71 -8.86 -3.84
C LEU A 35 -2.63 -9.93 -3.75
N LYS A 36 -1.43 -9.64 -4.25
CA LYS A 36 -0.29 -10.54 -4.16
C LYS A 36 0.11 -10.80 -2.70
N VAL A 37 0.15 -9.76 -1.87
CA VAL A 37 0.41 -9.93 -0.42
C VAL A 37 -0.67 -10.78 0.22
N LYS A 38 -1.94 -10.54 -0.08
CA LYS A 38 -3.05 -11.35 0.45
C LYS A 38 -2.92 -12.84 0.10
N LYS A 39 -2.40 -13.16 -1.08
CA LYS A 39 -2.15 -14.54 -1.49
C LYS A 39 -0.92 -15.16 -0.82
N ILE A 40 0.14 -14.37 -0.63
CA ILE A 40 1.39 -14.83 0.00
C ILE A 40 1.23 -15.02 1.50
N MET A 41 0.41 -14.23 2.16
CA MET A 41 0.26 -14.20 3.62
C MET A 41 0.01 -15.58 4.24
N PRO A 42 -0.95 -16.40 3.78
CA PRO A 42 -1.18 -17.71 4.40
C PRO A 42 0.05 -18.62 4.36
N LEU A 43 0.79 -18.61 3.26
CA LEU A 43 2.01 -19.41 3.10
C LEU A 43 3.14 -18.88 3.99
N ALA A 44 3.30 -17.57 4.09
CA ALA A 44 4.29 -16.93 4.94
C ALA A 44 4.00 -17.22 6.43
N ILE A 45 2.74 -17.20 6.82
CA ILE A 45 2.28 -17.54 8.17
C ILE A 45 2.63 -18.99 8.49
N LYS A 46 2.31 -19.91 7.61
CA LYS A 46 2.59 -21.34 7.78
C LYS A 46 4.08 -21.60 7.92
N SER A 47 4.87 -20.99 7.04
CA SER A 47 6.34 -21.10 7.08
C SER A 47 6.91 -20.57 8.39
N HIS A 48 6.41 -19.45 8.88
CA HIS A 48 6.82 -18.87 10.15
C HIS A 48 6.49 -19.77 11.34
N GLN A 49 5.28 -20.32 11.37
CA GLN A 49 4.85 -21.28 12.40
C GLN A 49 5.71 -22.53 12.39
N ASP A 50 6.04 -23.07 11.23
CA ASP A 50 6.88 -24.27 11.10
C ASP A 50 8.29 -24.01 11.61
N LYS A 51 8.87 -22.84 11.33
CA LYS A 51 10.17 -22.43 11.86
C LYS A 51 10.18 -22.30 13.38
N ILE A 52 9.13 -21.74 13.95
CA ILE A 52 8.98 -21.63 15.40
C ILE A 52 8.90 -23.00 16.05
N LYS A 53 8.07 -23.91 15.51
CA LYS A 53 7.96 -25.29 15.98
C LYS A 53 9.31 -26.02 15.94
N ALA A 54 10.06 -25.86 14.83
CA ALA A 54 11.38 -26.48 14.69
C ALA A 54 12.37 -25.98 15.73
N LYS A 55 12.36 -24.67 16.03
CA LYS A 55 13.22 -24.08 17.07
C LYS A 55 12.88 -24.63 18.47
N PHE A 56 11.60 -24.74 18.80
CA PHE A 56 11.17 -25.32 20.08
C PHE A 56 11.56 -26.78 20.22
N ASN A 57 11.37 -27.58 19.19
CA ASN A 57 11.73 -28.98 19.18
C ASN A 57 13.26 -29.20 19.34
N ALA A 58 14.05 -28.32 18.71
CA ALA A 58 15.51 -28.38 18.81
C ALA A 58 16.05 -27.95 20.20
N ALA A 59 15.36 -27.06 20.87
CA ALA A 59 15.80 -26.51 22.16
C ALA A 59 15.36 -27.32 23.40
N LEU A 60 14.49 -28.33 23.23
CA LEU A 60 13.93 -29.15 24.34
C LEU A 60 13.31 -28.29 25.48
N ILE A 61 12.80 -27.12 25.12
CA ILE A 61 12.21 -26.17 26.09
C ILE A 61 10.78 -26.63 26.41
N ASP A 62 10.34 -26.44 27.67
CA ASP A 62 8.94 -26.57 28.06
C ASP A 62 8.12 -25.48 27.30
N VAL A 63 7.40 -25.94 26.30
CA VAL A 63 6.97 -25.17 25.15
C VAL A 63 5.73 -24.33 25.44
N ASP A 64 4.98 -24.58 26.52
CA ASP A 64 3.59 -24.13 26.57
C ASP A 64 3.41 -22.62 26.77
N GLN A 65 4.20 -21.98 27.64
CA GLN A 65 4.03 -20.52 27.87
C GLN A 65 4.69 -19.64 26.81
N ASP A 66 5.90 -19.98 26.37
CA ASP A 66 6.60 -19.21 25.38
C ASP A 66 5.95 -19.35 24.00
N ARG A 67 5.45 -20.53 23.69
CA ARG A 67 4.67 -20.78 22.48
C ARG A 67 3.38 -19.96 22.44
N LEU A 68 2.64 -19.91 23.55
CA LEU A 68 1.42 -19.11 23.66
C LEU A 68 1.71 -17.62 23.46
N LYS A 69 2.79 -17.09 24.05
CA LYS A 69 3.20 -15.71 23.84
C LYS A 69 3.54 -15.41 22.37
N GLN A 70 4.28 -16.31 21.72
CA GLN A 70 4.67 -16.13 20.32
C GLN A 70 3.47 -16.25 19.38
N GLU A 71 2.57 -17.21 19.62
CA GLU A 71 1.33 -17.33 18.84
C GLU A 71 0.43 -16.12 19.01
N PHE A 72 0.35 -15.57 20.23
CA PHE A 72 -0.41 -14.36 20.51
C PHE A 72 0.17 -13.14 19.77
N LEU A 73 1.48 -12.91 19.86
CA LEU A 73 2.17 -11.84 19.15
C LEU A 73 2.00 -11.97 17.63
N PHE A 74 2.08 -13.19 17.15
CA PHE A 74 1.90 -13.49 15.74
C PHE A 74 0.46 -13.22 15.27
N PHE A 75 -0.51 -13.61 16.06
CA PHE A 75 -1.93 -13.34 15.81
C PHE A 75 -2.21 -11.83 15.74
N VAL A 76 -1.64 -11.06 16.66
CA VAL A 76 -1.76 -9.61 16.67
C VAL A 76 -1.12 -9.00 15.41
N GLN A 77 0.09 -9.42 15.04
CA GLN A 77 0.77 -8.94 13.82
C GLN A 77 -0.02 -9.28 12.56
N LYS A 78 -0.58 -10.47 12.47
CA LYS A 78 -1.41 -10.90 11.35
C LYS A 78 -2.64 -10.01 11.19
N GLY A 79 -3.35 -9.74 12.27
CA GLY A 79 -4.51 -8.86 12.27
C GLY A 79 -4.15 -7.45 11.82
N ASP A 80 -3.03 -6.92 12.30
CA ASP A 80 -2.54 -5.60 11.90
C ASP A 80 -2.20 -5.54 10.41
N VAL A 81 -1.55 -6.58 9.87
CA VAL A 81 -1.21 -6.61 8.43
C VAL A 81 -2.46 -6.68 7.57
N GLU A 82 -3.45 -7.50 7.93
CA GLU A 82 -4.73 -7.55 7.23
C GLU A 82 -5.43 -6.19 7.23
N GLU A 83 -5.42 -5.50 8.36
CA GLU A 83 -5.97 -4.15 8.50
C GLU A 83 -5.26 -3.14 7.59
N GLU A 84 -3.91 -3.17 7.54
CA GLU A 84 -3.14 -2.30 6.65
C GLU A 84 -3.45 -2.56 5.17
N LEU A 85 -3.62 -3.81 4.77
CA LEU A 85 -4.01 -4.18 3.41
C LEU A 85 -5.41 -3.66 3.05
N ASP A 86 -6.36 -3.80 3.97
CA ASP A 86 -7.73 -3.29 3.78
C ASP A 86 -7.74 -1.77 3.67
N ARG A 87 -6.93 -1.07 4.47
CA ARG A 87 -6.77 0.38 4.38
C ARG A 87 -6.17 0.80 3.03
N LEU A 88 -5.16 0.09 2.54
CA LEU A 88 -4.60 0.37 1.22
C LEU A 88 -5.65 0.24 0.11
N VAL A 89 -6.49 -0.78 0.15
CA VAL A 89 -7.60 -0.94 -0.78
C VAL A 89 -8.58 0.23 -0.68
N ALA A 90 -8.96 0.61 0.54
CA ALA A 90 -9.88 1.73 0.78
C ALA A 90 -9.28 3.05 0.27
N HIS A 91 -8.00 3.30 0.52
CA HIS A 91 -7.32 4.51 0.04
C HIS A 91 -7.23 4.55 -1.48
N THR A 92 -7.00 3.41 -2.12
CA THR A 92 -7.00 3.31 -3.58
C THR A 92 -8.35 3.70 -4.17
N SER A 93 -9.44 3.19 -3.62
CA SER A 93 -10.80 3.53 -4.03
C SER A 93 -11.10 5.03 -3.82
N GLU A 94 -10.66 5.58 -2.69
CA GLU A 94 -10.86 7.01 -2.37
C GLU A 94 -10.07 7.91 -3.32
N LEU A 95 -8.82 7.56 -3.64
CA LEU A 95 -8.03 8.34 -4.59
C LEU A 95 -8.67 8.33 -5.98
N ARG A 96 -9.16 7.18 -6.45
CA ARG A 96 -9.90 7.10 -7.72
C ARG A 96 -11.11 8.04 -7.72
N ARG A 97 -11.86 8.07 -6.63
CA ARG A 97 -13.03 8.94 -6.46
C ARG A 97 -12.64 10.42 -6.54
N LEU A 98 -11.57 10.81 -5.85
CA LEU A 98 -11.07 12.18 -5.81
C LEU A 98 -10.55 12.64 -7.19
N LEU A 99 -9.91 11.76 -7.94
CA LEU A 99 -9.40 12.07 -9.28
C LEU A 99 -10.51 12.34 -10.29
N ASN A 100 -11.71 11.79 -10.07
CA ASN A 100 -12.87 11.99 -10.93
C ASN A 100 -13.67 13.25 -10.59
N LYS A 101 -13.34 13.93 -9.49
CA LYS A 101 -14.00 15.19 -9.13
C LYS A 101 -13.44 16.37 -9.93
N SER A 102 -14.32 17.28 -10.31
CA SER A 102 -13.97 18.54 -10.97
C SER A 102 -13.52 19.62 -10.00
N GLU A 103 -13.72 19.42 -8.69
CA GLU A 103 -13.39 20.40 -7.65
C GLU A 103 -11.91 20.28 -7.20
N PRO A 104 -11.31 21.39 -6.69
CA PRO A 104 -9.98 21.30 -6.10
C PRO A 104 -9.98 20.40 -4.87
N VAL A 105 -9.25 19.32 -4.89
CA VAL A 105 -9.18 18.34 -3.81
C VAL A 105 -7.73 18.15 -3.30
N GLY A 106 -6.84 19.06 -3.61
CA GLY A 106 -5.40 18.96 -3.34
C GLY A 106 -5.06 18.59 -1.90
N LYS A 107 -5.67 19.24 -0.91
CA LYS A 107 -5.44 18.94 0.52
C LYS A 107 -5.90 17.53 0.90
N LYS A 108 -7.04 17.08 0.37
CA LYS A 108 -7.57 15.74 0.62
C LYS A 108 -6.65 14.68 0.01
N ILE A 109 -6.14 14.94 -1.18
CA ILE A 109 -5.20 14.05 -1.86
C ILE A 109 -3.88 13.99 -1.09
N ASP A 110 -3.33 15.12 -0.65
CA ASP A 110 -2.11 15.15 0.15
C ASP A 110 -2.24 14.34 1.43
N PHE A 111 -3.34 14.51 2.15
CA PHE A 111 -3.62 13.72 3.35
C PHE A 111 -3.71 12.24 3.03
N LEU A 112 -4.41 11.89 1.96
CA LEU A 112 -4.56 10.50 1.52
C LEU A 112 -3.21 9.87 1.16
N MET A 113 -2.32 10.63 0.50
CA MET A 113 -0.98 10.14 0.15
C MET A 113 -0.12 9.89 1.39
N GLN A 114 -0.26 10.70 2.43
CA GLN A 114 0.39 10.44 3.72
C GLN A 114 -0.11 9.13 4.34
N GLU A 115 -1.41 8.87 4.27
CA GLU A 115 -2.00 7.63 4.76
C GLU A 115 -1.52 6.41 3.96
N PHE A 116 -1.43 6.50 2.63
CA PHE A 116 -0.83 5.45 1.79
C PHE A 116 0.58 5.11 2.26
N ASN A 117 1.40 6.13 2.48
CA ASN A 117 2.79 5.95 2.90
C ASN A 117 2.88 5.30 4.29
N ARG A 118 2.01 5.71 5.18
CA ARG A 118 1.89 5.12 6.52
C ARG A 118 1.56 3.63 6.45
N GLU A 119 0.56 3.25 5.66
CA GLU A 119 0.15 1.85 5.53
C GLU A 119 1.27 0.99 4.91
N ALA A 120 1.96 1.50 3.88
CA ALA A 120 3.07 0.80 3.27
C ALA A 120 4.26 0.63 4.23
N ASN A 121 4.59 1.65 5.02
CA ASN A 121 5.63 1.58 6.05
C ASN A 121 5.29 0.56 7.13
N THR A 122 4.05 0.56 7.60
CA THR A 122 3.60 -0.39 8.62
C THR A 122 3.63 -1.82 8.08
N LEU A 123 3.19 -2.04 6.85
CA LEU A 123 3.29 -3.34 6.19
C LEU A 123 4.75 -3.82 6.15
N GLY A 124 5.68 -2.96 5.78
CA GLY A 124 7.10 -3.29 5.73
C GLY A 124 7.69 -3.63 7.10
N SER A 125 7.34 -2.85 8.13
CA SER A 125 7.85 -3.06 9.50
C SER A 125 7.29 -4.33 10.16
N LYS A 126 6.10 -4.77 9.78
CA LYS A 126 5.44 -5.97 10.31
C LYS A 126 5.57 -7.17 9.39
N SER A 127 6.41 -7.08 8.37
CA SER A 127 6.60 -8.16 7.40
C SER A 127 7.25 -9.38 8.02
N ILE A 128 6.68 -10.54 7.74
CA ILE A 128 7.19 -11.86 8.17
C ILE A 128 7.91 -12.61 7.05
N SER A 129 8.02 -12.03 5.86
CA SER A 129 8.72 -12.64 4.73
C SER A 129 9.47 -11.60 3.91
N ILE A 130 10.54 -12.04 3.27
CA ILE A 130 11.34 -11.22 2.35
C ILE A 130 10.47 -10.74 1.17
N ASN A 131 9.59 -11.59 0.67
CA ASN A 131 8.71 -11.25 -0.45
C ASN A 131 7.74 -10.12 -0.10
N ILE A 132 7.15 -10.14 1.10
CA ILE A 132 6.27 -9.07 1.59
C ILE A 132 7.07 -7.78 1.79
N SER A 133 8.28 -7.86 2.33
CA SER A 133 9.17 -6.70 2.48
C SER A 133 9.49 -6.05 1.13
N LYS A 134 9.81 -6.84 0.11
CA LYS A 134 10.04 -6.34 -1.25
C LYS A 134 8.81 -5.65 -1.83
N ILE A 135 7.63 -6.23 -1.63
CA ILE A 135 6.38 -5.64 -2.09
C ILE A 135 6.12 -4.30 -1.39
N SER A 136 6.41 -4.18 -0.09
CA SER A 136 6.26 -2.92 0.63
C SER A 136 7.16 -1.81 0.07
N VAL A 137 8.37 -2.15 -0.36
CA VAL A 137 9.27 -1.21 -1.04
C VAL A 137 8.68 -0.79 -2.39
N ASP A 138 8.20 -1.73 -3.18
CA ASP A 138 7.57 -1.45 -4.47
C ASP A 138 6.32 -0.56 -4.31
N LEU A 139 5.52 -0.80 -3.28
CA LEU A 139 4.38 0.06 -2.94
C LEU A 139 4.83 1.49 -2.63
N LYS A 140 5.88 1.67 -1.85
CA LYS A 140 6.42 3.01 -1.55
C LYS A 140 6.89 3.74 -2.80
N VAL A 141 7.56 3.04 -3.72
CA VAL A 141 7.99 3.63 -4.99
C VAL A 141 6.79 4.13 -5.78
N LEU A 142 5.74 3.31 -5.92
CA LEU A 142 4.51 3.69 -6.61
C LEU A 142 3.81 4.88 -5.95
N ILE A 143 3.74 4.89 -4.63
CA ILE A 143 3.14 5.99 -3.86
C ILE A 143 3.90 7.29 -4.09
N ASP A 144 5.23 7.27 -4.06
CA ASP A 144 6.07 8.43 -4.33
C ASP A 144 5.89 8.94 -5.76
N GLN A 145 5.81 8.04 -6.74
CA GLN A 145 5.56 8.39 -8.13
C GLN A 145 4.18 9.02 -8.31
N ILE A 146 3.16 8.54 -7.63
CA ILE A 146 1.82 9.14 -7.64
C ILE A 146 1.88 10.55 -7.03
N ARG A 147 2.57 10.73 -5.91
CA ARG A 147 2.74 12.05 -5.28
C ARG A 147 3.38 13.06 -6.23
N GLU A 148 4.44 12.67 -6.92
CA GLU A 148 5.09 13.51 -7.92
C GLU A 148 4.13 13.93 -9.02
N GLN A 149 3.33 12.99 -9.54
CA GLN A 149 2.35 13.29 -10.59
C GLN A 149 1.24 14.23 -10.08
N ILE A 150 0.78 14.06 -8.85
CA ILE A 150 -0.23 14.93 -8.25
C ILE A 150 0.28 16.36 -8.12
N GLN A 151 1.54 16.55 -7.74
CA GLN A 151 2.15 17.89 -7.70
C GLN A 151 2.15 18.58 -9.07
N ASN A 152 2.24 17.83 -10.16
CA ASN A 152 2.22 18.34 -11.51
C ASN A 152 0.80 18.72 -12.00
N ILE A 153 -0.26 18.23 -11.35
CA ILE A 153 -1.65 18.62 -11.64
C ILE A 153 -1.97 20.02 -11.08
N GLU A 154 -1.40 20.33 -9.94
CA GLU A 154 -1.53 21.64 -9.30
C GLU A 154 -0.62 22.66 -10.03
#